data_f7352055d194f849631831c3a3ecbaaa
#
_entry.id   f7352055d194f849631831c3a3ecbaaa
#
_cell.length_a   1.000
_cell.length_b   1.000
_cell.length_c   1.000
_cell.angle_alpha   90.00
_cell.angle_beta   90.00
_cell.angle_gamma   90.00
#
_symmetry.space_group_name_H-M   'P 1'
#
loop_
_entity.id
_entity.type
_entity.pdbx_description
1 polymer ?
#
loop_
_entity_poly.entity_id
_entity_poly.type
_entity_poly.pdbx_seq_one_letter_code
_entity_poly.pdbx_strand_id
1 'polypeptide(L)'
;MVIIRPIEFEDIEKRGFLEVLENLVPVGLDRIRAKQILQEIKSNPLHKIFVAQEEEGMKQQEQPQMQAQEPIDKKKKTKVVGTTTLLVEPKFINKGMRVGYIEDVSVRKGYDGLGIGSQLITYATQDAISVEGCGKILLYCSKNTMPFYEKLGYKLVDDTFLMKFER
;
A
#
# COMPACT_ATOMS: atom_id res chain seq x y z
N MET A 1 9.36 -2.68 -14.05
CA MET A 1 8.55 -3.74 -13.41
C MET A 1 8.12 -3.23 -12.04
N VAL A 2 6.90 -3.56 -11.60
CA VAL A 2 6.43 -3.21 -10.25
C VAL A 2 6.43 -4.49 -9.39
N ILE A 3 6.96 -4.40 -8.17
CA ILE A 3 7.02 -5.50 -7.20
C ILE A 3 6.25 -5.07 -5.97
N ILE A 4 5.38 -5.95 -5.43
CA ILE A 4 4.70 -5.74 -4.17
C ILE A 4 5.48 -6.44 -3.05
N ARG A 5 5.76 -5.72 -1.97
CA ARG A 5 6.51 -6.23 -0.82
C ARG A 5 6.13 -5.49 0.48
N PRO A 6 6.47 -6.04 1.65
CA PRO A 6 6.39 -5.29 2.90
C PRO A 6 7.22 -4.00 2.86
N ILE A 7 6.75 -2.98 3.61
CA ILE A 7 7.44 -1.69 3.75
C ILE A 7 8.76 -1.83 4.52
N GLU A 8 9.75 -1.04 4.11
CA GLU A 8 11.05 -0.88 4.78
C GLU A 8 11.29 0.58 5.22
N PHE A 9 12.22 0.81 6.13
CA PHE A 9 12.58 2.17 6.56
C PHE A 9 13.09 3.04 5.42
N GLU A 10 13.79 2.47 4.45
CA GLU A 10 14.26 3.18 3.26
C GLU A 10 13.12 3.72 2.39
N ASP A 11 11.94 3.14 2.45
CA ASP A 11 10.77 3.64 1.70
C ASP A 11 10.33 5.00 2.19
N ILE A 12 10.45 5.25 3.51
CA ILE A 12 10.20 6.57 4.13
C ILE A 12 11.37 7.52 3.81
N GLU A 13 12.60 7.04 3.90
CA GLU A 13 13.79 7.89 3.79
C GLU A 13 14.08 8.37 2.37
N LYS A 14 13.96 7.47 1.38
CA LYS A 14 14.55 7.67 0.06
C LYS A 14 13.61 7.36 -1.10
N ARG A 15 12.53 6.58 -0.88
CA ARG A 15 11.72 6.03 -1.98
C ARG A 15 10.34 6.67 -2.12
N GLY A 16 10.02 7.65 -1.27
CA GLY A 16 8.84 8.49 -1.42
C GLY A 16 7.52 7.82 -1.00
N PHE A 17 7.53 7.06 0.08
CA PHE A 17 6.32 6.45 0.65
C PHE A 17 5.32 7.50 1.13
N LEU A 18 5.77 8.54 1.85
CA LEU A 18 4.88 9.57 2.38
C LEU A 18 4.18 10.35 1.26
N GLU A 19 4.89 10.60 0.15
CA GLU A 19 4.32 11.29 -1.01
C GLU A 19 3.23 10.46 -1.72
N VAL A 20 3.23 9.14 -1.57
CA VAL A 20 2.12 8.30 -2.07
C VAL A 20 0.89 8.48 -1.20
N LEU A 21 1.04 8.55 0.12
CA LEU A 21 -0.07 8.75 1.05
C LEU A 21 -0.71 10.13 0.92
N GLU A 22 0.04 11.17 0.51
CA GLU A 22 -0.50 12.52 0.27
C GLU A 22 -1.58 12.57 -0.81
N ASN A 23 -1.71 11.52 -1.64
CA ASN A 23 -2.83 11.41 -2.57
C ASN A 23 -4.17 11.11 -1.88
N LEU A 24 -4.15 10.60 -0.66
CA LEU A 24 -5.36 10.37 0.15
C LEU A 24 -5.72 11.61 0.96
N VAL A 25 -4.78 12.05 1.80
CA VAL A 25 -4.91 13.20 2.69
C VAL A 25 -3.53 13.81 2.95
N PRO A 26 -3.45 15.10 3.33
CA PRO A 26 -2.17 15.69 3.75
C PRO A 26 -1.54 14.89 4.89
N VAL A 27 -0.32 14.41 4.69
CA VAL A 27 0.38 13.57 5.68
C VAL A 27 0.93 14.39 6.84
N GLY A 28 1.55 15.54 6.56
CA GLY A 28 2.04 16.48 7.58
C GLY A 28 3.08 15.90 8.55
N LEU A 29 3.70 14.77 8.22
CA LEU A 29 4.69 14.09 9.06
C LEU A 29 6.12 14.39 8.57
N ASP A 30 7.01 14.71 9.51
CA ASP A 30 8.43 14.63 9.23
C ASP A 30 8.93 13.17 9.22
N ARG A 31 10.13 12.96 8.66
CA ARG A 31 10.69 11.61 8.49
C ARG A 31 11.03 10.94 9.81
N ILE A 32 11.35 11.69 10.86
CA ILE A 32 11.69 11.14 12.18
C ILE A 32 10.43 10.54 12.80
N ARG A 33 9.34 11.30 12.82
CA ARG A 33 8.07 10.83 13.36
C ARG A 33 7.51 9.67 12.52
N ALA A 34 7.60 9.73 11.19
CA ALA A 34 7.18 8.65 10.31
C ALA A 34 7.93 7.33 10.59
N LYS A 35 9.24 7.38 10.87
CA LYS A 35 10.00 6.19 11.25
C LYS A 35 9.58 5.63 12.61
N GLN A 36 9.29 6.48 13.58
CA GLN A 36 8.78 6.05 14.89
C GLN A 36 7.45 5.29 14.72
N ILE A 37 6.52 5.83 13.91
CA ILE A 37 5.26 5.18 13.59
C ILE A 37 5.52 3.83 12.89
N LEU A 38 6.42 3.78 11.92
CA LEU A 38 6.75 2.51 11.25
C LEU A 38 7.35 1.49 12.25
N GLN A 39 8.16 1.93 13.19
CA GLN A 39 8.69 1.06 14.24
C GLN A 39 7.58 0.51 15.14
N GLU A 40 6.62 1.33 15.52
CA GLU A 40 5.44 0.92 16.28
C GLU A 40 4.62 -0.12 15.50
N ILE A 41 4.35 0.15 14.21
CA ILE A 41 3.64 -0.78 13.31
C ILE A 41 4.39 -2.11 13.18
N LYS A 42 5.69 -2.08 12.93
CA LYS A 42 6.51 -3.30 12.79
C LYS A 42 6.61 -4.14 14.07
N SER A 43 6.36 -3.56 15.23
CA SER A 43 6.29 -4.31 16.47
C SER A 43 5.01 -5.14 16.62
N ASN A 44 3.98 -4.86 15.81
CA ASN A 44 2.74 -5.60 15.78
C ASN A 44 2.67 -6.47 14.51
N PRO A 45 2.83 -7.80 14.60
CA PRO A 45 2.81 -8.68 13.43
C PRO A 45 1.45 -8.71 12.70
N LEU A 46 0.38 -8.25 13.36
CA LEU A 46 -0.96 -8.17 12.80
C LEU A 46 -1.25 -6.83 12.09
N HIS A 47 -0.25 -5.94 12.03
CA HIS A 47 -0.34 -4.66 11.32
C HIS A 47 0.74 -4.61 10.24
N LYS A 48 0.34 -4.74 8.99
CA LYS A 48 1.24 -4.85 7.84
C LYS A 48 1.00 -3.70 6.86
N ILE A 49 2.07 -3.17 6.31
CA ILE A 49 2.00 -2.22 5.19
C ILE A 49 2.73 -2.85 4.02
N PHE A 50 2.08 -2.87 2.86
CA PHE A 50 2.66 -3.31 1.60
C PHE A 50 2.87 -2.12 0.68
N VAL A 51 3.98 -2.12 -0.04
CA VAL A 51 4.32 -1.09 -1.01
C VAL A 51 4.49 -1.70 -2.40
N ALA A 52 4.06 -0.97 -3.40
CA ALA A 52 4.36 -1.23 -4.79
C ALA A 52 5.64 -0.45 -5.14
N GLN A 53 6.72 -1.16 -5.41
CA GLN A 53 8.01 -0.60 -5.77
C GLN A 53 8.23 -0.72 -7.27
N GLU A 54 8.56 0.40 -7.92
CA GLU A 54 9.08 0.42 -9.27
C GLU A 54 10.61 0.47 -9.25
N GLU A 55 11.25 -0.34 -10.10
CA GLU A 55 12.66 -0.21 -10.39
C GLU A 55 12.86 0.80 -11.53
N GLU A 56 13.56 1.91 -11.28
CA GLU A 56 13.98 2.83 -12.33
C GLU A 56 15.03 2.13 -13.22
N GLY A 57 14.65 1.80 -14.47
CA GLY A 57 15.54 1.13 -15.39
C GLY A 57 14.98 0.75 -16.75
N MET A 58 13.71 1.13 -17.06
CA MET A 58 13.14 0.98 -18.41
C MET A 58 12.27 2.18 -18.78
N LYS A 59 12.84 3.37 -18.92
CA LYS A 59 12.32 4.35 -19.85
C LYS A 59 12.93 4.03 -21.20
N GLN A 60 12.05 3.90 -22.20
CA GLN A 60 12.35 3.70 -23.60
C GLN A 60 13.47 4.63 -24.08
N GLN A 61 14.28 4.09 -24.96
CA GLN A 61 15.36 4.72 -25.72
C GLN A 61 15.04 6.16 -26.10
N GLU A 62 15.67 7.12 -25.44
CA GLU A 62 16.04 8.40 -26.05
C GLU A 62 17.50 8.30 -26.50
N GLN A 63 17.72 8.78 -27.72
CA GLN A 63 18.95 8.66 -28.50
C GLN A 63 20.22 9.14 -27.75
N PRO A 64 21.38 8.57 -28.03
CA PRO A 64 22.61 8.89 -27.32
C PRO A 64 23.13 10.25 -27.72
N GLN A 65 23.09 11.22 -26.81
CA GLN A 65 24.01 12.36 -26.88
C GLN A 65 25.21 12.05 -26.01
N MET A 66 26.36 12.00 -26.66
CA MET A 66 27.70 11.86 -26.04
C MET A 66 27.93 12.98 -25.06
N GLN A 67 28.10 12.67 -23.76
CA GLN A 67 28.93 13.48 -22.85
C GLN A 67 29.37 12.66 -21.63
N ALA A 68 30.70 12.69 -21.43
CA ALA A 68 31.49 12.48 -20.22
C ALA A 68 31.16 11.36 -19.23
N GLN A 69 32.08 10.43 -19.09
CA GLN A 69 32.16 9.37 -18.10
C GLN A 69 32.28 9.92 -16.69
N GLU A 70 31.23 9.67 -15.85
CA GLU A 70 31.38 9.67 -14.41
C GLU A 70 31.27 8.21 -13.89
N PRO A 71 31.89 7.83 -12.76
CA PRO A 71 32.03 6.46 -12.32
C PRO A 71 30.69 5.83 -11.93
N ILE A 72 30.46 4.62 -12.43
CA ILE A 72 29.23 3.85 -12.35
C ILE A 72 29.13 3.21 -10.96
N ASP A 73 28.50 3.90 -10.01
CA ASP A 73 27.78 3.23 -8.92
C ASP A 73 26.28 3.33 -9.22
N LYS A 74 25.82 2.55 -10.19
CA LYS A 74 24.40 2.45 -10.55
C LYS A 74 23.67 1.60 -9.51
N LYS A 75 23.50 2.09 -8.29
CA LYS A 75 22.38 1.66 -7.44
C LYS A 75 21.11 2.00 -8.19
N LYS A 76 20.40 0.96 -8.68
CA LYS A 76 19.09 1.12 -9.32
C LYS A 76 18.21 1.98 -8.41
N LYS A 77 17.83 3.14 -8.89
CA LYS A 77 16.96 4.04 -8.15
C LYS A 77 15.58 3.41 -8.09
N THR A 78 15.14 3.05 -6.91
CA THR A 78 13.82 2.44 -6.69
C THR A 78 12.86 3.47 -6.10
N LYS A 79 11.58 3.38 -6.45
CA LYS A 79 10.56 4.34 -6.05
C LYS A 79 9.30 3.61 -5.60
N VAL A 80 8.68 4.07 -4.51
CA VAL A 80 7.35 3.62 -4.11
C VAL A 80 6.30 4.33 -4.96
N VAL A 81 5.46 3.53 -5.64
CA VAL A 81 4.43 4.01 -6.55
C VAL A 81 3.01 3.64 -6.08
N GLY A 82 2.89 2.90 -5.01
CA GLY A 82 1.61 2.60 -4.37
C GLY A 82 1.80 1.99 -2.98
N THR A 83 0.74 1.97 -2.19
CA THR A 83 0.71 1.37 -0.86
C THR A 83 -0.67 0.86 -0.49
N THR A 84 -0.72 -0.06 0.48
CA THR A 84 -1.92 -0.49 1.19
C THR A 84 -1.55 -1.00 2.58
N THR A 85 -2.46 -0.83 3.53
CA THR A 85 -2.32 -1.33 4.89
C THR A 85 -3.26 -2.52 5.10
N LEU A 86 -2.78 -3.56 5.78
CA LEU A 86 -3.57 -4.68 6.28
C LEU A 86 -3.47 -4.69 7.81
N LEU A 87 -4.61 -4.54 8.48
CA LEU A 87 -4.75 -4.74 9.92
C LEU A 87 -5.55 -6.02 10.17
N VAL A 88 -5.01 -6.93 10.98
CA VAL A 88 -5.68 -8.20 11.33
C VAL A 88 -6.16 -8.16 12.76
N GLU A 89 -7.44 -8.42 12.94
CA GLU A 89 -8.08 -8.43 14.25
C GLU A 89 -8.53 -9.86 14.63
N PRO A 90 -7.98 -10.48 15.67
CA PRO A 90 -8.52 -11.71 16.25
C PRO A 90 -9.86 -11.44 16.93
N LYS A 91 -10.85 -12.28 16.72
CA LYS A 91 -12.18 -12.14 17.33
C LYS A 91 -12.45 -13.28 18.30
N PHE A 92 -13.17 -13.00 19.40
CA PHE A 92 -13.71 -14.05 20.26
C PHE A 92 -14.96 -14.71 19.68
N ILE A 93 -15.70 -13.97 18.83
CA ILE A 93 -16.90 -14.47 18.14
C ILE A 93 -16.49 -15.35 16.94
N ASN A 94 -17.47 -16.08 16.37
CA ASN A 94 -17.28 -16.94 15.21
C ASN A 94 -16.10 -17.93 15.36
N LYS A 95 -15.98 -18.55 16.55
CA LYS A 95 -14.96 -19.55 16.88
C LYS A 95 -13.51 -19.03 16.75
N GLY A 96 -13.29 -17.78 17.09
CA GLY A 96 -11.95 -17.18 17.03
C GLY A 96 -11.50 -16.75 15.64
N MET A 97 -12.46 -16.55 14.71
CA MET A 97 -12.14 -16.07 13.35
C MET A 97 -11.36 -14.76 13.39
N ARG A 98 -10.35 -14.64 12.51
CA ARG A 98 -9.66 -13.38 12.25
C ARG A 98 -10.39 -12.59 11.17
N VAL A 99 -10.39 -11.27 11.30
CA VAL A 99 -10.91 -10.33 10.32
C VAL A 99 -9.76 -9.43 9.86
N GLY A 100 -9.54 -9.37 8.55
CA GLY A 100 -8.61 -8.43 7.93
C GLY A 100 -9.32 -7.14 7.56
N TYR A 101 -8.66 -5.99 7.80
CA TYR A 101 -9.10 -4.69 7.33
C TYR A 101 -8.05 -4.14 6.36
N ILE A 102 -8.47 -3.78 5.14
CA ILE A 102 -7.62 -3.15 4.16
C ILE A 102 -7.89 -1.65 4.19
N GLU A 103 -6.83 -0.88 4.39
CA GLU A 103 -6.90 0.57 4.54
C GLU A 103 -5.78 1.26 3.75
N ASP A 104 -5.84 2.58 3.64
CA ASP A 104 -4.82 3.46 3.06
C ASP A 104 -4.34 3.02 1.67
N VAL A 105 -5.28 2.57 0.83
CA VAL A 105 -4.97 2.17 -0.54
C VAL A 105 -4.68 3.40 -1.38
N SER A 106 -3.45 3.56 -1.78
CA SER A 106 -3.02 4.72 -2.56
C SER A 106 -2.09 4.33 -3.70
N VAL A 107 -2.24 5.01 -4.83
CA VAL A 107 -1.35 4.92 -5.99
C VAL A 107 -0.83 6.31 -6.32
N ARG A 108 0.46 6.44 -6.61
CA ARG A 108 1.12 7.70 -6.95
C ARG A 108 0.49 8.31 -8.19
N LYS A 109 0.29 9.64 -8.21
CA LYS A 109 -0.16 10.37 -9.40
C LYS A 109 0.71 10.06 -10.62
N GLY A 110 0.07 9.82 -11.76
CA GLY A 110 0.72 9.42 -13.00
C GLY A 110 0.96 7.91 -13.15
N TYR A 111 0.55 7.10 -12.15
CA TYR A 111 0.54 5.64 -12.19
C TYR A 111 -0.88 5.07 -12.19
N ASP A 112 -1.87 5.94 -12.38
CA ASP A 112 -3.27 5.57 -12.47
C ASP A 112 -3.52 4.70 -13.71
N GLY A 113 -4.44 3.74 -13.61
CA GLY A 113 -4.79 2.86 -14.73
C GLY A 113 -3.79 1.74 -15.05
N LEU A 114 -2.62 1.69 -14.38
CA LEU A 114 -1.60 0.65 -14.58
C LEU A 114 -1.85 -0.63 -13.78
N GLY A 115 -2.99 -0.75 -13.11
CA GLY A 115 -3.36 -1.94 -12.33
C GLY A 115 -2.63 -2.10 -10.99
N ILE A 116 -1.86 -1.09 -10.55
CA ILE A 116 -1.08 -1.15 -9.29
C ILE A 116 -1.99 -1.30 -8.08
N GLY A 117 -3.09 -0.53 -8.02
CA GLY A 117 -4.07 -0.66 -6.94
C GLY A 117 -4.67 -2.05 -6.85
N SER A 118 -5.03 -2.65 -8.00
CA SER A 118 -5.54 -4.04 -8.05
C SER A 118 -4.51 -5.05 -7.54
N GLN A 119 -3.24 -4.91 -7.93
CA GLN A 119 -2.16 -5.78 -7.46
C GLN A 119 -1.96 -5.67 -5.94
N LEU A 120 -1.96 -4.45 -5.39
CA LEU A 120 -1.84 -4.21 -3.94
C LEU A 120 -2.98 -4.86 -3.16
N ILE A 121 -4.23 -4.63 -3.58
CA ILE A 121 -5.41 -5.23 -2.93
C ILE A 121 -5.37 -6.76 -3.02
N THR A 122 -5.06 -7.31 -4.19
CA THR A 122 -4.96 -8.76 -4.38
C THR A 122 -3.88 -9.36 -3.47
N TYR A 123 -2.71 -8.72 -3.39
CA TYR A 123 -1.62 -9.15 -2.53
C TYR A 123 -2.01 -9.14 -1.05
N ALA A 124 -2.57 -8.02 -0.56
CA ALA A 124 -3.02 -7.89 0.83
C ALA A 124 -4.14 -8.88 1.17
N THR A 125 -5.08 -9.11 0.25
CA THR A 125 -6.16 -10.09 0.39
C THR A 125 -5.60 -11.52 0.51
N GLN A 126 -4.64 -11.87 -0.35
CA GLN A 126 -3.99 -13.19 -0.31
C GLN A 126 -3.17 -13.38 0.97
N ASP A 127 -2.43 -12.38 1.42
CA ASP A 127 -1.72 -12.42 2.70
C ASP A 127 -2.68 -12.61 3.87
N ALA A 128 -3.78 -11.85 3.90
CA ALA A 128 -4.80 -11.97 4.94
C ALA A 128 -5.41 -13.38 5.01
N ILE A 129 -5.70 -14.01 3.87
CA ILE A 129 -6.30 -15.35 3.80
C ILE A 129 -5.25 -16.43 4.07
N SER A 130 -4.14 -16.43 3.34
CA SER A 130 -3.21 -17.55 3.27
C SER A 130 -2.17 -17.54 4.38
N VAL A 131 -1.77 -16.35 4.86
CA VAL A 131 -0.77 -16.19 5.92
C VAL A 131 -1.44 -15.99 7.27
N GLU A 132 -2.41 -15.08 7.34
CA GLU A 132 -3.06 -14.71 8.62
C GLU A 132 -4.29 -15.55 8.94
N GLY A 133 -4.83 -16.33 8.01
CA GLY A 133 -5.99 -17.18 8.22
C GLY A 133 -7.27 -16.39 8.47
N CYS A 134 -7.42 -15.21 7.86
CA CYS A 134 -8.63 -14.41 7.98
C CYS A 134 -9.80 -15.09 7.29
N GLY A 135 -10.92 -15.24 8.00
CA GLY A 135 -12.17 -15.74 7.43
C GLY A 135 -13.02 -14.67 6.77
N LYS A 136 -12.68 -13.40 6.97
CA LYS A 136 -13.36 -12.23 6.40
C LYS A 136 -12.37 -11.11 6.19
N ILE A 137 -12.55 -10.36 5.09
CA ILE A 137 -11.78 -9.14 4.80
C ILE A 137 -12.76 -8.00 4.54
N LEU A 138 -12.53 -6.87 5.17
CA LEU A 138 -13.35 -5.68 5.09
C LEU A 138 -12.50 -4.50 4.59
N LEU A 139 -13.15 -3.56 3.92
CA LEU A 139 -12.60 -2.25 3.57
C LEU A 139 -13.72 -1.21 3.48
N TYR A 140 -13.36 0.05 3.60
CA TYR A 140 -14.27 1.16 3.38
C TYR A 140 -13.93 1.83 2.05
N CYS A 141 -14.95 2.17 1.28
CA CYS A 141 -14.78 2.85 0.01
C CYS A 141 -15.88 3.86 -0.27
N SER A 142 -15.62 4.80 -1.16
CA SER A 142 -16.64 5.70 -1.69
C SER A 142 -17.49 5.01 -2.75
N LYS A 143 -18.68 5.56 -3.04
CA LYS A 143 -19.51 5.08 -4.15
C LYS A 143 -18.74 5.08 -5.49
N ASN A 144 -17.84 6.04 -5.69
CA ASN A 144 -17.10 6.17 -6.94
C ASN A 144 -16.02 5.08 -7.08
N THR A 145 -15.49 4.57 -5.99
CA THR A 145 -14.45 3.53 -5.96
C THR A 145 -15.02 2.12 -5.79
N MET A 146 -16.30 2.00 -5.41
CA MET A 146 -16.97 0.71 -5.22
C MET A 146 -16.84 -0.22 -6.43
N PRO A 147 -17.07 0.21 -7.70
CA PRO A 147 -16.94 -0.68 -8.85
C PRO A 147 -15.53 -1.25 -9.05
N PHE A 148 -14.50 -0.56 -8.56
CA PHE A 148 -13.13 -1.06 -8.57
C PHE A 148 -12.97 -2.27 -7.64
N TYR A 149 -13.50 -2.20 -6.43
CA TYR A 149 -13.44 -3.31 -5.47
C TYR A 149 -14.35 -4.47 -5.85
N GLU A 150 -15.52 -4.20 -6.44
CA GLU A 150 -16.42 -5.25 -6.95
C GLU A 150 -15.73 -6.12 -8.02
N LYS A 151 -14.95 -5.51 -8.92
CA LYS A 151 -14.14 -6.25 -9.91
C LYS A 151 -13.08 -7.15 -9.28
N LEU A 152 -12.68 -6.89 -8.04
CA LEU A 152 -11.75 -7.70 -7.27
C LEU A 152 -12.46 -8.75 -6.38
N GLY A 153 -13.79 -8.87 -6.50
CA GLY A 153 -14.58 -9.87 -5.78
C GLY A 153 -15.14 -9.42 -4.44
N TYR A 154 -14.93 -8.15 -4.06
CA TYR A 154 -15.57 -7.56 -2.87
C TYR A 154 -17.06 -7.33 -3.13
N LYS A 155 -17.85 -7.41 -2.08
CA LYS A 155 -19.30 -7.18 -2.15
C LYS A 155 -19.69 -6.15 -1.11
N LEU A 156 -20.67 -5.31 -1.45
CA LEU A 156 -21.28 -4.42 -0.49
C LEU A 156 -21.89 -5.24 0.65
N VAL A 157 -21.69 -4.79 1.88
CA VAL A 157 -22.36 -5.36 3.06
C VAL A 157 -23.63 -4.56 3.30
N ASP A 158 -24.78 -5.20 3.10
CA ASP A 158 -26.08 -4.58 3.31
C ASP A 158 -26.27 -4.25 4.80
N ASP A 159 -27.05 -3.20 5.09
CA ASP A 159 -27.44 -2.75 6.44
C ASP A 159 -26.29 -2.37 7.37
N THR A 160 -25.13 -1.98 6.81
CA THR A 160 -24.00 -1.45 7.59
C THR A 160 -23.76 0.03 7.29
N PHE A 161 -23.54 0.80 8.37
CA PHE A 161 -23.29 2.24 8.29
C PHE A 161 -21.99 2.57 9.01
N LEU A 162 -21.16 3.41 8.39
CA LEU A 162 -20.01 3.99 9.05
C LEU A 162 -20.47 5.18 9.90
N MET A 163 -20.21 5.14 11.20
CA MET A 163 -20.44 6.25 12.11
C MET A 163 -19.11 6.84 12.54
N LYS A 164 -18.97 8.17 12.48
CA LYS A 164 -17.75 8.89 12.83
C LYS A 164 -18.02 9.76 14.07
N PHE A 165 -17.10 9.73 15.03
CA PHE A 165 -17.01 10.68 16.11
C PHE A 165 -15.78 11.56 15.91
N GLU A 166 -15.94 12.87 15.90
CA GLU A 166 -14.84 13.85 15.81
C GLU A 166 -14.77 14.64 17.12
N ARG A 167 -13.55 14.95 17.57
CA ARG A 167 -13.31 15.86 18.68
C ARG A 167 -13.22 17.30 18.19
#